data_15196cd88836c053de09b39c5ffbea89
#
_entry.id   15196cd88836c053de09b39c5ffbea89
#
_cell.length_a   1.000
_cell.length_b   1.000
_cell.length_c   1.000
_cell.angle_alpha   90.00
_cell.angle_beta   90.00
_cell.angle_gamma   90.00
#
_symmetry.space_group_name_H-M   'P 1'
#
loop_
_entity.id
_entity.type
_entity.pdbx_description
1 polymer ?
#
loop_
_entity_poly.entity_id
_entity_poly.type
_entity_poly.pdbx_seq_one_letter_code
_entity_poly.pdbx_strand_id
1 'polypeptide(L)'
;LLEFQQNRYPYLYIDYVAEVIPGKSAKGHKNFTNNEWFFPVHFVGAPNVPGAIQMEALAQMLTVAITTLPGNKGKFTRAISYDVRFKREIVPGEKLDIETKVLSWKRGLCEGIGKGIVSGEVACEAKLKIIIPDIFEKFIPKK
;
A
#
# COMPACT_ATOMS: atom_id res chain seq x y z
N LEU A 1 4.26 -11.75 -6.18
CA LEU A 1 3.80 -10.36 -6.03
C LEU A 1 3.11 -9.83 -7.30
N LEU A 2 3.77 -9.87 -8.45
CA LEU A 2 3.28 -9.25 -9.69
C LEU A 2 1.99 -9.87 -10.25
N GLU A 3 1.62 -11.04 -9.83
CA GLU A 3 0.34 -11.65 -10.19
C GLU A 3 -0.84 -11.08 -9.37
N PHE A 4 -0.54 -10.50 -8.21
CA PHE A 4 -1.53 -10.02 -7.26
C PHE A 4 -1.54 -8.49 -7.11
N GLN A 5 -0.46 -7.82 -7.54
CA GLN A 5 -0.33 -6.37 -7.51
C GLN A 5 -0.16 -5.86 -8.94
N GLN A 6 -1.06 -4.99 -9.39
CA GLN A 6 -1.09 -4.51 -10.78
C GLN A 6 -0.21 -3.30 -11.04
N ASN A 7 0.30 -2.64 -10.00
CA ASN A 7 1.27 -1.57 -10.19
C ASN A 7 2.61 -2.13 -10.68
N ARG A 8 3.31 -1.34 -11.51
CA ARG A 8 4.60 -1.67 -12.12
C ARG A 8 5.54 -0.49 -11.97
N TYR A 9 6.83 -0.74 -12.15
CA TYR A 9 7.82 0.33 -12.20
C TYR A 9 7.35 1.49 -13.10
N PRO A 10 7.49 2.74 -12.70
CA PRO A 10 8.15 3.24 -11.47
C PRO A 10 7.19 3.42 -10.27
N TYR A 11 6.00 2.87 -10.31
CA TYR A 11 4.95 3.08 -9.29
C TYR A 11 4.64 1.84 -8.46
N LEU A 12 5.53 0.86 -8.43
CA LEU A 12 5.43 -0.28 -7.52
C LEU A 12 6.30 -0.01 -6.28
N TYR A 13 5.67 0.12 -5.13
CA TYR A 13 6.35 0.47 -3.87
C TYR A 13 6.37 -0.68 -2.86
N ILE A 14 6.48 -1.89 -3.37
CA ILE A 14 6.71 -3.10 -2.58
C ILE A 14 7.86 -3.85 -3.23
N ASP A 15 8.90 -4.16 -2.47
CA ASP A 15 10.00 -4.99 -2.95
C ASP A 15 9.85 -6.46 -2.54
N TYR A 16 9.22 -6.71 -1.39
CA TYR A 16 9.09 -8.05 -0.87
C TYR A 16 7.83 -8.19 -0.02
N VAL A 17 7.12 -9.28 -0.22
CA VAL A 17 5.99 -9.69 0.61
C VAL A 17 6.43 -10.88 1.45
N ALA A 18 6.52 -10.69 2.75
CA ALA A 18 7.01 -11.69 3.69
C ALA A 18 5.92 -12.66 4.14
N GLU A 19 4.68 -12.15 4.29
CA GLU A 19 3.56 -12.93 4.79
C GLU A 19 2.26 -12.39 4.22
N VAL A 20 1.40 -13.30 3.78
CA VAL A 20 0.02 -12.98 3.39
C VAL A 20 -0.92 -13.97 4.04
N ILE A 21 -1.96 -13.45 4.69
CA ILE A 21 -3.12 -14.24 5.09
C ILE A 21 -4.31 -13.67 4.29
N PRO A 22 -4.75 -14.35 3.23
CA PRO A 22 -5.78 -13.83 2.34
C PRO A 22 -7.02 -13.35 3.09
N GLY A 23 -7.46 -12.13 2.77
CA GLY A 23 -8.60 -11.48 3.41
C GLY A 23 -8.34 -10.97 4.82
N LYS A 24 -7.13 -11.12 5.36
CA LYS A 24 -6.80 -10.72 6.73
C LYS A 24 -5.64 -9.75 6.84
N SER A 25 -4.49 -10.08 6.25
CA SER A 25 -3.28 -9.26 6.39
C SER A 25 -2.26 -9.51 5.30
N ALA A 26 -1.37 -8.55 5.12
CA ALA A 26 -0.16 -8.70 4.32
C ALA A 26 0.96 -7.87 4.95
N LYS A 27 2.17 -8.40 4.92
CA LYS A 27 3.37 -7.77 5.48
C LYS A 27 4.55 -7.95 4.54
N GLY A 28 5.43 -6.98 4.52
CA GLY A 28 6.64 -7.01 3.72
C GLY A 28 7.41 -5.71 3.85
N HIS A 29 8.13 -5.34 2.79
CA HIS A 29 8.91 -4.10 2.85
C HIS A 29 9.15 -3.48 1.48
N LYS A 30 9.55 -2.22 1.52
CA LYS A 30 10.13 -1.44 0.42
C LYS A 30 11.50 -0.92 0.87
N ASN A 31 12.51 -1.12 0.05
CA ASN A 31 13.84 -0.52 0.25
C ASN A 31 13.89 0.80 -0.52
N PHE A 32 14.06 1.92 0.18
CA PHE A 32 14.23 3.22 -0.45
C PHE A 32 15.73 3.49 -0.69
N THR A 33 16.16 3.26 -1.94
CA THR A 33 17.56 3.42 -2.33
C THR A 33 17.81 4.81 -2.90
N ASN A 34 19.09 5.14 -3.16
CA ASN A 34 19.44 6.39 -3.86
C ASN A 34 18.95 6.45 -5.32
N ASN A 35 18.47 5.33 -5.85
CA ASN A 35 17.99 5.24 -7.24
C ASN A 35 16.49 5.50 -7.40
N GLU A 36 15.82 5.96 -6.36
CA GLU A 36 14.40 6.31 -6.47
C GLU A 36 14.23 7.62 -7.25
N TRP A 37 13.27 7.62 -8.19
CA TRP A 37 13.04 8.74 -9.10
C TRP A 37 12.64 10.05 -8.39
N PHE A 38 12.03 9.97 -7.20
CA PHE A 38 11.50 11.14 -6.51
C PHE A 38 12.53 11.86 -5.64
N PHE A 39 13.63 11.23 -5.25
CA PHE A 39 14.62 11.88 -4.37
C PHE A 39 15.27 13.13 -4.96
N PRO A 40 15.63 13.18 -6.29
CA PRO A 40 16.18 14.40 -6.87
C PRO A 40 15.23 15.60 -6.84
N VAL A 41 13.92 15.36 -6.75
CA VAL A 41 12.89 16.40 -6.85
C VAL A 41 12.18 16.67 -5.52
N HIS A 42 12.48 15.90 -4.49
CA HIS A 42 11.77 16.01 -3.21
C HIS A 42 12.69 15.79 -1.99
N PHE A 43 13.55 16.72 -1.56
CA PHE A 43 13.78 17.96 -2.26
C PHE A 43 15.27 18.09 -2.61
N VAL A 44 15.63 19.05 -3.46
CA VAL A 44 17.04 19.34 -3.79
C VAL A 44 17.82 19.61 -2.50
N GLY A 45 18.86 18.80 -2.23
CA GLY A 45 19.69 18.93 -1.03
C GLY A 45 19.06 18.38 0.26
N ALA A 46 17.81 17.91 0.22
CA ALA A 46 17.11 17.35 1.37
C ALA A 46 16.17 16.21 0.93
N PRO A 47 16.70 15.09 0.41
CA PRO A 47 15.87 14.01 -0.12
C PRO A 47 15.11 13.28 1.00
N ASN A 48 13.81 13.13 0.79
CA ASN A 48 12.96 12.31 1.65
C ASN A 48 11.82 11.71 0.83
N VAL A 49 11.25 10.63 1.32
CA VAL A 49 10.14 9.94 0.64
C VAL A 49 8.88 10.78 0.77
N PRO A 50 8.26 11.21 -0.35
CA PRO A 50 6.99 11.93 -0.30
C PRO A 50 5.94 11.17 0.50
N GLY A 51 5.14 11.90 1.30
CA GLY A 51 4.06 11.29 2.07
C GLY A 51 3.08 10.53 1.19
N ALA A 52 2.79 11.02 -0.01
CA ALA A 52 1.94 10.33 -0.97
C ALA A 52 2.49 8.95 -1.35
N ILE A 53 3.80 8.80 -1.45
CA ILE A 53 4.44 7.51 -1.77
C ILE A 53 4.44 6.58 -0.56
N GLN A 54 4.66 7.10 0.64
CA GLN A 54 4.53 6.30 1.86
C GLN A 54 3.10 5.73 1.98
N MET A 55 2.10 6.56 1.79
CA MET A 55 0.69 6.18 1.78
C MET A 55 0.42 5.11 0.72
N GLU A 56 0.92 5.30 -0.48
CA GLU A 56 0.72 4.37 -1.59
C GLU A 56 1.36 3.01 -1.30
N ALA A 57 2.52 2.98 -0.67
CA ALA A 57 3.16 1.72 -0.27
C ALA A 57 2.28 0.92 0.70
N LEU A 58 1.65 1.59 1.67
CA LEU A 58 0.71 0.95 2.60
C LEU A 58 -0.51 0.41 1.84
N ALA A 59 -1.07 1.20 0.93
CA ALA A 59 -2.23 0.81 0.13
C ALA A 59 -1.92 -0.39 -0.77
N GLN A 60 -0.78 -0.40 -1.42
CA GLN A 60 -0.35 -1.51 -2.27
C GLN A 60 -0.17 -2.80 -1.48
N MET A 61 0.35 -2.74 -0.27
CA MET A 61 0.48 -3.91 0.59
C MET A 61 -0.89 -4.42 1.04
N LEU A 62 -1.80 -3.54 1.45
CA LEU A 62 -3.17 -3.93 1.82
C LEU A 62 -3.90 -4.59 0.64
N THR A 63 -3.69 -4.07 -0.57
CA THR A 63 -4.24 -4.65 -1.79
C THR A 63 -3.87 -6.12 -1.96
N VAL A 64 -2.64 -6.50 -1.63
CA VAL A 64 -2.20 -7.91 -1.70
C VAL A 64 -3.07 -8.81 -0.82
N ALA A 65 -3.49 -8.33 0.35
CA ALA A 65 -4.34 -9.13 1.24
C ALA A 65 -5.71 -9.46 0.64
N ILE A 66 -6.26 -8.60 -0.22
CA ILE A 66 -7.57 -8.81 -0.83
C ILE A 66 -7.48 -9.45 -2.22
N THR A 67 -6.42 -9.20 -2.96
CA THR A 67 -6.23 -9.81 -4.28
C THR A 67 -5.81 -11.28 -4.22
N THR A 68 -5.29 -11.71 -3.08
CA THR A 68 -4.99 -13.14 -2.81
C THR A 68 -6.21 -13.96 -2.42
N LEU A 69 -7.35 -13.34 -2.17
CA LEU A 69 -8.61 -14.07 -1.99
C LEU A 69 -8.98 -14.81 -3.28
N PRO A 70 -9.64 -15.99 -3.19
CA PRO A 70 -10.06 -16.74 -4.37
C PRO A 70 -10.90 -15.87 -5.32
N GLY A 71 -10.55 -15.91 -6.61
CA GLY A 71 -11.24 -15.18 -7.66
C GLY A 71 -10.78 -13.72 -7.85
N ASN A 72 -9.89 -13.20 -7.00
CA ASN A 72 -9.46 -11.79 -7.07
C ASN A 72 -8.11 -11.57 -7.75
N LYS A 73 -7.39 -12.64 -8.05
CA LYS A 73 -6.07 -12.55 -8.71
C LYS A 73 -6.15 -11.73 -10.01
N GLY A 74 -5.25 -10.77 -10.14
CA GLY A 74 -5.15 -9.94 -11.34
C GLY A 74 -6.16 -8.81 -11.45
N LYS A 75 -7.06 -8.66 -10.48
CA LYS A 75 -8.04 -7.57 -10.49
C LYS A 75 -7.41 -6.24 -10.12
N PHE A 76 -7.91 -5.18 -10.74
CA PHE A 76 -7.52 -3.82 -10.40
C PHE A 76 -8.20 -3.36 -9.12
N THR A 77 -7.54 -2.48 -8.40
CA THR A 77 -8.07 -1.85 -7.20
C THR A 77 -8.09 -0.34 -7.37
N ARG A 78 -8.95 0.32 -6.60
CA ARG A 78 -9.03 1.77 -6.57
C ARG A 78 -9.24 2.25 -5.15
N ALA A 79 -8.45 3.24 -4.74
CA ALA A 79 -8.63 3.89 -3.45
C ALA A 79 -9.89 4.75 -3.44
N ILE A 80 -10.62 4.71 -2.32
CA ILE A 80 -11.76 5.62 -2.07
C ILE A 80 -11.33 6.71 -1.09
N SER A 81 -10.66 6.34 0.00
CA SER A 81 -10.22 7.30 1.00
C SER A 81 -8.98 6.82 1.75
N TYR A 82 -8.18 7.79 2.15
CA TYR A 82 -7.04 7.59 3.03
C TYR A 82 -7.09 8.62 4.17
N ASP A 83 -6.84 8.14 5.38
CA ASP A 83 -6.56 8.99 6.54
C ASP A 83 -5.17 8.60 7.04
N VAL A 84 -4.18 9.45 6.80
CA VAL A 84 -2.76 9.14 6.99
C VAL A 84 -2.14 10.09 8.01
N ARG A 85 -1.28 9.51 8.86
CA ARG A 85 -0.43 10.27 9.76
C ARG A 85 1.02 9.94 9.51
N PHE A 86 1.83 10.99 9.34
CA PHE A 86 3.27 10.89 9.12
C PHE A 86 4.00 11.28 10.41
N LYS A 87 4.87 10.39 10.90
CA LYS A 87 5.52 10.54 12.21
C LYS A 87 7.01 10.75 12.14
N ARG A 88 7.63 10.42 11.00
CA ARG A 88 9.04 10.74 10.74
C ARG A 88 9.30 10.75 9.24
N GLU A 89 10.38 11.44 8.85
CA GLU A 89 10.91 11.35 7.49
C GLU A 89 11.48 9.96 7.21
N ILE A 90 11.46 9.59 5.94
CA ILE A 90 12.20 8.43 5.42
C ILE A 90 13.18 8.97 4.40
N VAL A 91 14.45 8.65 4.59
CA VAL A 91 15.55 9.15 3.76
C VAL A 91 16.18 8.03 2.93
N PRO A 92 16.97 8.37 1.89
CA PRO A 92 17.63 7.36 1.06
C PRO A 92 18.46 6.38 1.90
N GLY A 93 18.34 5.09 1.57
CA GLY A 93 19.02 3.99 2.26
C GLY A 93 18.20 3.35 3.37
N GLU A 94 17.04 3.90 3.71
CA GLU A 94 16.17 3.32 4.74
C GLU A 94 15.19 2.29 4.16
N LYS A 95 14.93 1.25 4.93
CA LYS A 95 13.92 0.22 4.61
C LYS A 95 12.63 0.54 5.34
N LEU A 96 11.52 0.56 4.62
CA LEU A 96 10.18 0.67 5.19
C LEU A 96 9.58 -0.72 5.35
N ASP A 97 9.48 -1.20 6.58
CA ASP A 97 8.69 -2.38 6.89
C ASP A 97 7.22 -2.01 6.87
N ILE A 98 6.40 -2.81 6.18
CA ILE A 98 4.98 -2.51 5.96
C ILE A 98 4.14 -3.62 6.58
N GLU A 99 3.23 -3.22 7.44
CA GLU A 99 2.25 -4.13 8.04
C GLU A 99 0.85 -3.63 7.72
N THR A 100 -0.01 -4.51 7.21
CA THR A 100 -1.40 -4.16 6.90
C THR A 100 -2.35 -5.19 7.47
N LYS A 101 -3.56 -4.73 7.78
CA LYS A 101 -4.62 -5.57 8.32
C LYS A 101 -5.95 -5.17 7.70
N VAL A 102 -6.69 -6.16 7.22
CA VAL A 102 -8.07 -5.98 6.78
C VAL A 102 -8.99 -5.97 7.99
N LEU A 103 -9.74 -4.89 8.16
CA LEU A 103 -10.75 -4.75 9.20
C LEU A 103 -12.12 -5.25 8.72
N SER A 104 -12.43 -5.02 7.44
CA SER A 104 -13.67 -5.43 6.83
C SER A 104 -13.47 -5.66 5.34
N TRP A 105 -13.97 -6.76 4.83
CA TRP A 105 -14.06 -7.04 3.40
C TRP A 105 -15.49 -7.43 3.08
N LYS A 106 -16.18 -6.60 2.33
CA LYS A 106 -17.59 -6.81 2.00
C LYS A 106 -17.97 -6.14 0.69
N ARG A 107 -18.60 -6.90 -0.21
CA ARG A 107 -19.15 -6.39 -1.50
C ARG A 107 -18.10 -5.60 -2.32
N GLY A 108 -16.87 -6.08 -2.33
CA GLY A 108 -15.78 -5.44 -3.05
C GLY A 108 -15.16 -4.23 -2.36
N LEU A 109 -15.60 -3.88 -1.13
CA LEU A 109 -15.02 -2.82 -0.33
C LEU A 109 -14.14 -3.39 0.77
N CYS A 110 -12.88 -2.98 0.79
CA CYS A 110 -11.94 -3.24 1.86
C CYS A 110 -11.78 -2.00 2.73
N GLU A 111 -12.02 -2.15 4.01
CA GLU A 111 -11.55 -1.21 5.03
C GLU A 111 -10.38 -1.85 5.76
N GLY A 112 -9.28 -1.15 5.86
CA GLY A 112 -8.07 -1.67 6.47
C GLY A 112 -7.22 -0.61 7.11
N ILE A 113 -6.18 -1.08 7.78
CA ILE A 113 -5.15 -0.23 8.38
C ILE A 113 -3.79 -0.66 7.88
N GLY A 114 -2.88 0.30 7.79
CA GLY A 114 -1.49 0.08 7.43
C GLY A 114 -0.56 0.86 8.34
N LYS A 115 0.63 0.31 8.50
CA LYS A 115 1.69 0.90 9.31
C LYS A 115 3.02 0.70 8.60
N GLY A 116 3.77 1.78 8.46
CA GLY A 116 5.14 1.75 7.94
C GLY A 116 6.12 1.99 9.07
N ILE A 117 7.13 1.14 9.17
CA ILE A 117 8.10 1.14 10.28
C ILE A 117 9.51 1.20 9.69
N VAL A 118 10.31 2.12 10.21
CA VAL A 118 11.73 2.27 9.85
C VAL A 118 12.56 2.10 11.12
N SER A 119 13.46 1.12 11.14
CA SER A 119 14.34 0.85 12.28
C SER A 119 13.59 0.79 13.62
N GLY A 120 12.43 0.13 13.63
CA GLY A 120 11.60 -0.03 14.83
C GLY A 120 10.70 1.16 15.17
N GLU A 121 10.82 2.28 14.46
CA GLU A 121 9.96 3.46 14.65
C GLU A 121 8.83 3.51 13.62
N VAL A 122 7.64 3.85 14.07
CA VAL A 122 6.52 4.10 13.14
C VAL A 122 6.80 5.38 12.37
N ALA A 123 6.95 5.25 11.05
CA ALA A 123 7.14 6.38 10.15
C ALA A 123 5.80 6.94 9.65
N CYS A 124 4.84 6.06 9.41
CA CYS A 124 3.49 6.45 8.98
C CYS A 124 2.48 5.38 9.39
N GLU A 125 1.24 5.81 9.52
CA GLU A 125 0.11 4.90 9.74
C GLU A 125 -1.13 5.45 9.03
N ALA A 126 -2.00 4.56 8.58
CA ALA A 126 -3.15 4.95 7.78
C ALA A 126 -4.37 4.08 8.05
N LYS A 127 -5.55 4.71 7.89
CA LYS A 127 -6.81 4.03 7.63
C LYS A 127 -7.10 4.13 6.15
N LEU A 128 -7.47 3.03 5.53
CA LEU A 128 -7.57 2.90 4.08
C LEU A 128 -8.91 2.31 3.70
N LYS A 129 -9.54 2.86 2.66
CA LYS A 129 -10.70 2.25 1.99
C LYS A 129 -10.35 2.03 0.53
N ILE A 130 -10.41 0.77 0.10
CA ILE A 130 -10.02 0.36 -1.24
C ILE A 130 -11.12 -0.54 -1.79
N ILE A 131 -11.47 -0.34 -3.06
CA ILE A 131 -12.42 -1.21 -3.75
C ILE A 131 -11.75 -2.04 -4.83
N ILE A 132 -12.35 -3.19 -5.13
CA ILE A 132 -12.17 -3.88 -6.40
C ILE A 132 -13.38 -3.50 -7.26
N PRO A 133 -13.22 -2.63 -8.28
CA PRO A 133 -14.35 -2.12 -9.05
C PRO A 133 -15.22 -3.22 -9.68
N ASP A 134 -14.60 -4.28 -10.20
CA ASP A 134 -15.31 -5.42 -10.77
C ASP A 134 -16.35 -6.04 -9.84
N ILE A 135 -16.09 -6.01 -8.54
CA ILE A 135 -17.01 -6.56 -7.54
C ILE A 135 -17.94 -5.47 -7.03
N PHE A 136 -17.35 -4.33 -6.64
CA PHE A 136 -18.05 -3.24 -5.97
C PHE A 136 -19.18 -2.67 -6.85
N GLU A 137 -18.94 -2.49 -8.14
CA GLU A 137 -19.94 -1.92 -9.08
C GLU A 137 -21.18 -2.76 -9.22
N LYS A 138 -21.12 -4.07 -8.93
CA LYS A 138 -22.28 -4.96 -8.94
C LYS A 138 -23.29 -4.63 -7.83
N PHE A 139 -22.87 -3.92 -6.80
CA PHE A 139 -23.67 -3.58 -5.63
C PHE A 139 -24.06 -2.09 -5.59
N ILE A 140 -23.67 -1.30 -6.59
CA ILE A 140 -24.11 0.09 -6.72
C ILE A 140 -25.49 0.09 -7.38
N PRO A 141 -26.48 0.80 -6.80
CA PRO A 141 -27.80 0.94 -7.44
C PRO A 141 -27.67 1.56 -8.83
N LYS A 142 -28.33 0.96 -9.82
CA LYS A 142 -28.42 1.55 -11.16
C LYS A 142 -29.31 2.78 -11.09
N LYS A 143 -28.82 3.88 -11.64
CA LYS A 143 -29.62 5.10 -11.80
C LYS A 143 -30.63 4.95 -12.96
#